data_1fb6a7dbd93fcdf15432376bd8c1824c
#
_entry.id   1fb6a7dbd93fcdf15432376bd8c1824c
#
_cell.length_a   1.000
_cell.length_b   1.000
_cell.length_c   1.000
_cell.angle_alpha   90.00
_cell.angle_beta   90.00
_cell.angle_gamma   90.00
#
_symmetry.space_group_name_H-M   'P 1'
#
loop_
_entity.id
_entity.type
_entity.pdbx_description
1 polymer ?
#
loop_
_entity_poly.entity_id
_entity_poly.type
_entity_poly.pdbx_seq_one_letter_code
_entity_poly.pdbx_strand_id
1 'polypeptide(L)'
;MLQSTSEYEQRNFDDIQRALDIEHTVKALEAQLCYDQHSPEEVARQILKAACKFYDADWCGLIQVDLDLKIWTPFWWYNDSSEDKTTILTEEFESAEFLDRWVQAVRHGKPMIVPDAEEVKNTYPAEYNLYQRLGIRSVLGASLEPRPVALLAVRNPKRYISETSILRLLAYVLLVAYKDKKMNDGLNMAFAPESIESSHDVFVSLFGELKIYTSHGILREADLKSPKISRLLTYLLISGKKAHSSLEIAQALWPDDSTNPAKNMRNLIYRLRQTFGLISEKELIVSTASGYQFNPDLHIMTDYQQFDDLIQLASKASSVINRVELLKNAIDLYCGKILSSADGEHWLIQFAAKYHIAYVGAVNELLKQLNALHSYDLLNQYAARSLAIVPENSRGYYWLIHSLKVQGMDELASNEYQLAKQHLTTEEYKELCTSLGDSCE
;
A
#
# COMPACT_ATOMS: atom_id res chain seq x y z
N MET A 1 2.52 0.52 -63.19
CA MET A 1 2.47 1.96 -62.84
C MET A 1 1.11 2.39 -62.27
N LEU A 2 -0.04 2.01 -62.83
CA LEU A 2 -1.35 2.44 -62.31
C LEU A 2 -1.71 1.83 -60.94
N GLN A 3 -1.29 0.61 -60.62
CA GLN A 3 -1.52 -0.01 -59.31
C GLN A 3 -0.70 0.67 -58.18
N SER A 4 0.55 1.07 -58.47
CA SER A 4 1.40 1.74 -57.44
C SER A 4 0.93 3.17 -57.11
N THR A 5 0.26 3.86 -58.05
CA THR A 5 -0.30 5.19 -57.80
C THR A 5 -1.53 5.12 -56.89
N SER A 6 -2.41 4.13 -57.14
CA SER A 6 -3.61 3.90 -56.33
C SER A 6 -3.26 3.50 -54.87
N GLU A 7 -2.26 2.65 -54.70
CA GLU A 7 -1.78 2.27 -53.35
C GLU A 7 -1.14 3.45 -52.58
N TYR A 8 -0.42 4.34 -53.30
CA TYR A 8 0.17 5.54 -52.70
C TYR A 8 -0.91 6.56 -52.31
N GLU A 9 -1.93 6.77 -53.14
CA GLU A 9 -3.05 7.63 -52.84
C GLU A 9 -3.88 7.10 -51.67
N GLN A 10 -4.09 5.80 -51.58
CA GLN A 10 -4.79 5.16 -50.47
C GLN A 10 -4.02 5.30 -49.16
N ARG A 11 -2.70 5.06 -49.13
CA ARG A 11 -1.88 5.24 -47.95
C ARG A 11 -1.88 6.70 -47.49
N ASN A 12 -1.79 7.64 -48.39
CA ASN A 12 -1.81 9.08 -48.05
C ASN A 12 -3.16 9.49 -47.44
N PHE A 13 -4.26 8.95 -47.99
CA PHE A 13 -5.59 9.16 -47.43
C PHE A 13 -5.74 8.56 -46.03
N ASP A 14 -5.27 7.33 -45.80
CA ASP A 14 -5.32 6.65 -44.49
C ASP A 14 -4.47 7.40 -43.44
N ASP A 15 -3.31 7.94 -43.83
CA ASP A 15 -2.45 8.75 -42.97
C ASP A 15 -3.10 10.09 -42.57
N ILE A 16 -3.76 10.75 -43.51
CA ILE A 16 -4.50 12.00 -43.26
C ILE A 16 -5.69 11.71 -42.33
N GLN A 17 -6.46 10.64 -42.61
CA GLN A 17 -7.60 10.27 -41.79
C GLN A 17 -7.17 9.96 -40.34
N ARG A 18 -6.07 9.22 -40.18
CA ARG A 18 -5.48 8.93 -38.87
C ARG A 18 -5.09 10.20 -38.11
N ALA A 19 -4.44 11.14 -38.79
CA ALA A 19 -4.04 12.42 -38.16
C ALA A 19 -5.26 13.24 -37.71
N LEU A 20 -6.33 13.26 -38.50
CA LEU A 20 -7.60 13.91 -38.18
C LEU A 20 -8.28 13.22 -36.97
N ASP A 21 -8.28 11.89 -36.91
CA ASP A 21 -8.90 11.14 -35.82
C ASP A 21 -8.10 11.37 -34.49
N ILE A 22 -6.77 11.47 -34.54
CA ILE A 22 -5.93 11.86 -33.39
C ILE A 22 -6.31 13.27 -32.93
N GLU A 23 -6.34 14.26 -33.85
CA GLU A 23 -6.69 15.63 -33.52
C GLU A 23 -8.09 15.76 -32.91
N HIS A 24 -9.08 15.06 -33.47
CA HIS A 24 -10.43 15.04 -32.94
C HIS A 24 -10.49 14.40 -31.53
N THR A 25 -9.72 13.33 -31.30
CA THR A 25 -9.67 12.68 -29.99
C THR A 25 -9.06 13.61 -28.93
N VAL A 26 -7.94 14.27 -29.27
CA VAL A 26 -7.28 15.22 -28.36
C VAL A 26 -8.21 16.40 -28.05
N LYS A 27 -8.80 17.03 -29.08
CA LYS A 27 -9.75 18.16 -28.86
C LYS A 27 -10.98 17.78 -28.02
N ALA A 28 -11.50 16.56 -28.22
CA ALA A 28 -12.62 16.07 -27.45
C ALA A 28 -12.24 15.89 -25.97
N LEU A 29 -11.02 15.42 -25.68
CA LEU A 29 -10.51 15.29 -24.33
C LEU A 29 -10.21 16.66 -23.71
N GLU A 30 -9.60 17.58 -24.44
CA GLU A 30 -9.40 18.96 -23.99
C GLU A 30 -10.73 19.60 -23.56
N ALA A 31 -11.74 19.51 -24.42
CA ALA A 31 -13.06 20.07 -24.15
C ALA A 31 -13.74 19.45 -22.92
N GLN A 32 -13.48 18.17 -22.62
CA GLN A 32 -14.07 17.47 -21.48
C GLN A 32 -13.29 17.68 -20.16
N LEU A 33 -11.97 17.83 -20.23
CA LEU A 33 -11.11 17.84 -19.04
C LEU A 33 -10.68 19.25 -18.59
N CYS A 34 -10.72 20.26 -19.47
CA CYS A 34 -10.22 21.59 -19.15
C CYS A 34 -11.20 22.49 -18.38
N TYR A 35 -12.48 22.21 -18.34
CA TYR A 35 -13.50 23.13 -17.85
C TYR A 35 -14.10 22.83 -16.49
N ASP A 36 -13.88 21.62 -15.93
CA ASP A 36 -14.45 21.22 -14.63
C ASP A 36 -13.37 20.53 -13.75
N GLN A 37 -13.57 20.60 -12.42
CA GLN A 37 -12.80 19.78 -11.48
C GLN A 37 -13.34 18.34 -11.52
N HIS A 38 -12.69 17.49 -12.28
CA HIS A 38 -13.05 16.07 -12.40
C HIS A 38 -12.38 15.24 -11.31
N SER A 39 -13.10 14.24 -10.79
CA SER A 39 -12.46 13.21 -9.97
C SER A 39 -11.51 12.35 -10.82
N PRO A 40 -10.47 11.74 -10.23
CA PRO A 40 -9.59 10.83 -10.96
C PRO A 40 -10.34 9.72 -11.70
N GLU A 41 -11.44 9.21 -11.14
CA GLU A 41 -12.29 8.19 -11.74
C GLU A 41 -13.01 8.70 -13.01
N GLU A 42 -13.49 9.93 -12.96
CA GLU A 42 -14.16 10.53 -14.12
C GLU A 42 -13.16 10.79 -15.25
N VAL A 43 -11.97 11.31 -14.94
CA VAL A 43 -10.86 11.46 -15.89
C VAL A 43 -10.54 10.11 -16.53
N ALA A 44 -10.35 9.07 -15.71
CA ALA A 44 -10.06 7.73 -16.21
C ALA A 44 -11.16 7.20 -17.13
N ARG A 45 -12.43 7.36 -16.75
CA ARG A 45 -13.56 6.93 -17.56
C ARG A 45 -13.59 7.60 -18.94
N GLN A 46 -13.34 8.91 -19.00
CA GLN A 46 -13.33 9.65 -20.28
C GLN A 46 -12.16 9.22 -21.18
N ILE A 47 -10.97 9.04 -20.61
CA ILE A 47 -9.78 8.60 -21.35
C ILE A 47 -9.98 7.18 -21.89
N LEU A 48 -10.48 6.25 -21.09
CA LEU A 48 -10.68 4.86 -21.50
C LEU A 48 -11.77 4.76 -22.59
N LYS A 49 -12.83 5.55 -22.48
CA LYS A 49 -13.87 5.65 -23.51
C LYS A 49 -13.32 6.21 -24.81
N ALA A 50 -12.48 7.26 -24.74
CA ALA A 50 -11.84 7.84 -25.92
C ALA A 50 -10.88 6.84 -26.59
N ALA A 51 -10.12 6.07 -25.81
CA ALA A 51 -9.26 5.00 -26.30
C ALA A 51 -10.06 3.91 -27.04
N CYS A 52 -11.12 3.38 -26.42
CA CYS A 52 -12.00 2.40 -27.08
C CYS A 52 -12.55 2.92 -28.41
N LYS A 53 -13.03 4.16 -28.44
CA LYS A 53 -13.57 4.78 -29.66
C LYS A 53 -12.50 4.98 -30.72
N PHE A 54 -11.31 5.43 -30.39
CA PHE A 54 -10.20 5.68 -31.32
C PHE A 54 -9.78 4.36 -32.01
N TYR A 55 -9.58 3.31 -31.22
CA TYR A 55 -9.14 2.01 -31.71
C TYR A 55 -10.29 1.10 -32.26
N ASP A 56 -11.54 1.53 -32.12
CA ASP A 56 -12.73 0.68 -32.36
C ASP A 56 -12.57 -0.67 -31.61
N ALA A 57 -12.25 -0.58 -30.33
CA ALA A 57 -11.93 -1.71 -29.49
C ALA A 57 -13.10 -2.11 -28.60
N ASP A 58 -13.16 -3.37 -28.22
CA ASP A 58 -14.22 -3.90 -27.34
C ASP A 58 -13.96 -3.60 -25.84
N TRP A 59 -12.69 -3.40 -25.47
CA TRP A 59 -12.31 -3.13 -24.09
C TRP A 59 -11.01 -2.32 -24.02
N CYS A 60 -10.97 -1.37 -23.09
CA CYS A 60 -9.76 -0.63 -22.71
C CYS A 60 -9.66 -0.57 -21.22
N GLY A 61 -8.45 -0.73 -20.65
CA GLY A 61 -8.27 -0.69 -19.22
C GLY A 61 -6.89 -0.27 -18.76
N LEU A 62 -6.84 0.41 -17.61
CA LEU A 62 -5.65 0.61 -16.84
C LEU A 62 -5.44 -0.63 -15.97
N ILE A 63 -4.32 -1.30 -16.17
CA ILE A 63 -3.93 -2.51 -15.46
C ILE A 63 -2.86 -2.11 -14.45
N GLN A 64 -3.12 -2.36 -13.18
CA GLN A 64 -2.14 -2.22 -12.11
C GLN A 64 -1.21 -3.44 -12.12
N VAL A 65 0.09 -3.21 -11.97
CA VAL A 65 1.12 -4.25 -11.99
C VAL A 65 1.93 -4.16 -10.69
N ASP A 66 2.13 -5.30 -10.05
CA ASP A 66 3.08 -5.45 -8.95
C ASP A 66 4.16 -6.46 -9.37
N LEU A 67 5.40 -5.99 -9.49
CA LEU A 67 6.51 -6.80 -9.97
C LEU A 67 7.06 -7.74 -8.89
N ASP A 68 6.88 -7.42 -7.63
CA ASP A 68 7.34 -8.23 -6.51
C ASP A 68 6.37 -9.40 -6.28
N LEU A 69 5.07 -9.12 -6.35
CA LEU A 69 4.01 -10.13 -6.28
C LEU A 69 3.85 -10.92 -7.59
N LYS A 70 4.43 -10.42 -8.70
CA LYS A 70 4.27 -10.97 -10.06
C LYS A 70 2.82 -11.11 -10.50
N ILE A 71 1.99 -10.15 -10.10
CA ILE A 71 0.57 -10.11 -10.44
C ILE A 71 0.19 -8.83 -11.16
N TRP A 72 -0.93 -8.88 -11.85
CA TRP A 72 -1.57 -7.71 -12.43
C TRP A 72 -3.07 -7.80 -12.24
N THR A 73 -3.74 -6.65 -12.09
CA THR A 73 -5.20 -6.55 -11.96
C THR A 73 -5.70 -5.34 -12.73
N PRO A 74 -6.88 -5.38 -13.35
CA PRO A 74 -7.50 -4.17 -13.86
C PRO A 74 -7.85 -3.24 -12.70
N PHE A 75 -7.49 -1.97 -12.86
CA PHE A 75 -7.78 -0.92 -11.88
C PHE A 75 -8.99 -0.10 -12.31
N TRP A 76 -8.96 0.40 -13.55
CA TRP A 76 -10.09 1.03 -14.23
C TRP A 76 -10.24 0.45 -15.62
N TRP A 77 -11.47 0.26 -16.08
CA TRP A 77 -11.74 -0.22 -17.43
C TRP A 77 -13.02 0.36 -18.00
N TYR A 78 -13.12 0.31 -19.32
CA TYR A 78 -14.29 0.63 -20.09
C TYR A 78 -14.57 -0.51 -21.07
N ASN A 79 -15.84 -0.91 -21.16
CA ASN A 79 -16.33 -1.91 -22.12
C ASN A 79 -17.51 -1.32 -22.87
N ASP A 80 -17.47 -1.34 -24.20
CA ASP A 80 -18.52 -0.78 -25.05
C ASP A 80 -19.76 -1.68 -25.12
N SER A 81 -19.63 -2.97 -24.84
CA SER A 81 -20.76 -3.89 -24.69
C SER A 81 -21.34 -3.77 -23.27
N SER A 82 -22.51 -3.14 -23.17
CA SER A 82 -23.22 -2.68 -21.97
C SER A 82 -23.70 -3.75 -20.99
N GLU A 83 -23.13 -4.92 -20.94
CA GLU A 83 -23.42 -5.92 -19.92
C GLU A 83 -22.23 -6.12 -19.00
N ASP A 84 -22.43 -5.60 -17.82
CA ASP A 84 -21.71 -5.77 -16.59
C ASP A 84 -21.03 -7.15 -16.46
N LYS A 85 -19.73 -7.20 -16.70
CA LYS A 85 -18.93 -8.37 -16.35
C LYS A 85 -17.64 -7.95 -15.69
N THR A 86 -17.81 -7.38 -14.50
CA THR A 86 -16.81 -7.14 -13.48
C THR A 86 -16.11 -8.42 -12.98
N THR A 87 -16.51 -9.59 -13.45
CA THR A 87 -16.23 -10.86 -12.77
C THR A 87 -15.08 -11.67 -13.36
N ILE A 88 -14.44 -11.23 -14.45
CA ILE A 88 -13.51 -12.13 -15.18
C ILE A 88 -12.06 -12.05 -14.70
N LEU A 89 -11.67 -11.05 -13.90
CA LEU A 89 -10.25 -10.79 -13.67
C LEU A 89 -9.79 -10.87 -12.18
N THR A 90 -10.63 -11.27 -11.25
CA THR A 90 -10.28 -11.27 -9.83
C THR A 90 -9.76 -12.58 -9.26
N GLU A 91 -9.84 -13.69 -9.96
CA GLU A 91 -9.56 -15.01 -9.35
C GLU A 91 -8.49 -15.89 -10.01
N GLU A 92 -7.91 -15.51 -11.17
CA GLU A 92 -7.04 -16.44 -11.88
C GLU A 92 -5.76 -15.81 -12.46
N PHE A 93 -4.85 -15.36 -11.60
CA PHE A 93 -3.51 -14.95 -12.02
C PHE A 93 -2.48 -16.00 -11.63
N GLU A 94 -2.42 -17.08 -12.37
CA GLU A 94 -1.53 -18.21 -12.06
C GLU A 94 -0.19 -18.22 -12.77
N SER A 95 0.09 -17.34 -13.73
CA SER A 95 1.33 -17.43 -14.51
C SER A 95 2.15 -16.15 -14.51
N ALA A 96 3.23 -16.18 -13.75
CA ALA A 96 4.29 -15.16 -13.78
C ALA A 96 4.94 -15.03 -15.17
N GLU A 97 4.96 -16.10 -15.97
CA GLU A 97 5.55 -16.14 -17.32
C GLU A 97 4.87 -15.20 -18.30
N PHE A 98 3.57 -14.97 -18.16
CA PHE A 98 2.83 -14.02 -18.99
C PHE A 98 3.30 -12.57 -18.78
N LEU A 99 3.57 -12.19 -17.54
CA LEU A 99 3.98 -10.83 -17.20
C LEU A 99 5.39 -10.50 -17.69
N ASP A 100 6.29 -11.46 -17.72
CA ASP A 100 7.70 -11.22 -18.04
C ASP A 100 7.90 -10.54 -19.39
N ARG A 101 7.21 -11.00 -20.45
CA ARG A 101 7.31 -10.39 -21.77
C ARG A 101 6.77 -8.96 -21.81
N TRP A 102 5.61 -8.73 -21.18
CA TRP A 102 4.99 -7.42 -21.07
C TRP A 102 5.84 -6.47 -20.24
N VAL A 103 6.33 -6.95 -19.09
CA VAL A 103 7.23 -6.19 -18.22
C VAL A 103 8.53 -5.83 -18.94
N GLN A 104 9.13 -6.76 -19.69
CA GLN A 104 10.34 -6.47 -20.46
C GLN A 104 10.10 -5.42 -21.55
N ALA A 105 9.01 -5.53 -22.31
CA ALA A 105 8.66 -4.53 -23.32
C ALA A 105 8.53 -3.13 -22.70
N VAL A 106 7.84 -3.04 -21.57
CA VAL A 106 7.61 -1.79 -20.85
C VAL A 106 8.90 -1.25 -20.22
N ARG A 107 9.73 -2.09 -19.58
CA ARG A 107 11.04 -1.68 -19.03
C ARG A 107 11.96 -1.07 -20.08
N HIS A 108 11.84 -1.49 -21.35
CA HIS A 108 12.59 -0.92 -22.46
C HIS A 108 11.87 0.28 -23.11
N GLY A 109 10.79 0.78 -22.52
CA GLY A 109 10.02 1.90 -23.03
C GLY A 109 9.32 1.62 -24.36
N LYS A 110 9.15 0.33 -24.70
CA LYS A 110 8.50 -0.09 -25.94
C LYS A 110 7.03 -0.43 -25.67
N PRO A 111 6.10 0.06 -26.50
CA PRO A 111 4.73 -0.41 -26.44
C PRO A 111 4.68 -1.91 -26.81
N MET A 112 3.74 -2.63 -26.19
CA MET A 112 3.46 -4.01 -26.54
C MET A 112 2.40 -4.06 -27.62
N ILE A 113 2.70 -4.75 -28.72
CA ILE A 113 1.79 -4.92 -29.86
C ILE A 113 1.70 -6.40 -30.15
N VAL A 114 0.48 -6.96 -30.08
CA VAL A 114 0.16 -8.33 -30.49
C VAL A 114 -0.97 -8.22 -31.52
N PRO A 115 -0.64 -8.19 -32.82
CA PRO A 115 -1.64 -8.03 -33.86
C PRO A 115 -2.57 -9.25 -33.99
N ASP A 116 -2.04 -10.43 -33.75
CA ASP A 116 -2.77 -11.69 -33.75
C ASP A 116 -2.27 -12.59 -32.59
N ALA A 117 -3.18 -12.99 -31.72
CA ALA A 117 -2.88 -13.87 -30.60
C ALA A 117 -2.35 -15.25 -31.04
N GLU A 118 -2.69 -15.74 -32.22
CA GLU A 118 -2.18 -17.03 -32.73
C GLU A 118 -0.66 -17.00 -32.96
N GLU A 119 -0.06 -15.85 -33.25
CA GLU A 119 1.40 -15.72 -33.43
C GLU A 119 2.21 -16.06 -32.19
N VAL A 120 1.63 -15.86 -31.00
CA VAL A 120 2.33 -16.12 -29.72
C VAL A 120 2.15 -17.55 -29.21
N LYS A 121 1.27 -18.34 -29.83
CA LYS A 121 0.90 -19.70 -29.38
C LYS A 121 2.09 -20.63 -29.12
N ASN A 122 3.04 -20.67 -30.03
CA ASN A 122 4.17 -21.57 -29.94
C ASN A 122 5.33 -21.01 -29.12
N THR A 123 5.43 -19.67 -29.02
CA THR A 123 6.57 -19.01 -28.37
C THR A 123 6.26 -18.69 -26.91
N TYR A 124 4.99 -18.35 -26.61
CA TYR A 124 4.50 -17.97 -25.29
C TYR A 124 3.17 -18.65 -24.96
N PRO A 125 3.16 -19.99 -24.71
CA PRO A 125 1.92 -20.76 -24.53
C PRO A 125 1.05 -20.27 -23.37
N ALA A 126 1.65 -19.82 -22.28
CA ALA A 126 0.95 -19.30 -21.10
C ALA A 126 0.18 -18.01 -21.44
N GLU A 127 0.83 -17.10 -22.17
CA GLU A 127 0.23 -15.86 -22.68
C GLU A 127 -0.91 -16.15 -23.66
N TYR A 128 -0.73 -17.10 -24.58
CA TYR A 128 -1.76 -17.55 -25.50
C TYR A 128 -2.98 -18.13 -24.79
N ASN A 129 -2.78 -18.99 -23.79
CA ASN A 129 -3.87 -19.57 -23.01
C ASN A 129 -4.68 -18.48 -22.28
N LEU A 130 -4.00 -17.47 -21.73
CA LEU A 130 -4.67 -16.33 -21.14
C LEU A 130 -5.49 -15.55 -22.18
N TYR A 131 -4.93 -15.31 -23.37
CA TYR A 131 -5.64 -14.63 -24.44
C TYR A 131 -6.90 -15.37 -24.86
N GLN A 132 -6.83 -16.70 -25.00
CA GLN A 132 -8.00 -17.53 -25.33
C GLN A 132 -9.07 -17.43 -24.24
N ARG A 133 -8.68 -17.53 -22.98
CA ARG A 133 -9.60 -17.44 -21.83
C ARG A 133 -10.30 -16.08 -21.75
N LEU A 134 -9.59 -14.99 -22.06
CA LEU A 134 -10.12 -13.64 -22.03
C LEU A 134 -10.75 -13.18 -23.36
N GLY A 135 -10.79 -14.03 -24.39
CA GLY A 135 -11.32 -13.68 -25.71
C GLY A 135 -10.47 -12.62 -26.44
N ILE A 136 -9.17 -12.56 -26.16
CA ILE A 136 -8.23 -11.62 -26.78
C ILE A 136 -7.73 -12.21 -28.09
N ARG A 137 -8.02 -11.53 -29.20
CA ARG A 137 -7.52 -11.85 -30.54
C ARG A 137 -6.33 -10.99 -30.93
N SER A 138 -6.34 -9.74 -30.46
CA SER A 138 -5.27 -8.78 -30.64
C SER A 138 -5.21 -7.85 -29.42
N VAL A 139 -4.05 -7.32 -29.07
CA VAL A 139 -3.89 -6.42 -27.93
C VAL A 139 -2.76 -5.42 -28.13
N LEU A 140 -2.99 -4.21 -27.64
CA LEU A 140 -2.00 -3.16 -27.51
C LEU A 140 -1.81 -2.82 -26.03
N GLY A 141 -0.57 -2.50 -25.63
CA GLY A 141 -0.28 -2.04 -24.29
C GLY A 141 0.81 -0.98 -24.27
N ALA A 142 0.67 0.01 -23.39
CA ALA A 142 1.68 1.04 -23.18
C ALA A 142 1.79 1.41 -21.71
N SER A 143 3.03 1.67 -21.27
CA SER A 143 3.35 2.30 -20.01
C SER A 143 4.46 3.32 -20.22
N LEU A 144 4.63 4.25 -19.30
CA LEU A 144 5.62 5.32 -19.38
C LEU A 144 6.80 5.13 -18.45
N GLU A 145 6.71 4.22 -17.50
CA GLU A 145 7.70 4.05 -16.43
C GLU A 145 8.56 2.81 -16.66
N PRO A 146 9.87 2.86 -16.37
CA PRO A 146 10.76 1.69 -16.47
C PRO A 146 10.46 0.59 -15.43
N ARG A 147 9.74 0.94 -14.35
CA ARG A 147 9.10 0.00 -13.41
C ARG A 147 7.61 0.31 -13.39
N PRO A 148 6.85 -0.35 -14.26
CA PRO A 148 5.45 -0.02 -14.39
C PRO A 148 4.69 -0.42 -13.13
N VAL A 149 4.03 0.55 -12.52
CA VAL A 149 2.99 0.32 -11.49
C VAL A 149 1.63 0.15 -12.16
N ALA A 150 1.49 0.63 -13.41
CA ALA A 150 0.30 0.48 -14.22
C ALA A 150 0.62 0.57 -15.72
N LEU A 151 -0.22 -0.05 -16.52
CA LEU A 151 -0.19 0.03 -17.99
C LEU A 151 -1.58 0.19 -18.58
N LEU A 152 -1.69 0.91 -19.68
CA LEU A 152 -2.91 0.98 -20.49
C LEU A 152 -2.90 -0.17 -21.48
N ALA A 153 -3.97 -0.97 -21.49
CA ALA A 153 -4.20 -2.02 -22.46
C ALA A 153 -5.48 -1.77 -23.26
N VAL A 154 -5.44 -2.13 -24.56
CA VAL A 154 -6.55 -2.04 -25.51
C VAL A 154 -6.73 -3.42 -26.12
N ARG A 155 -7.92 -4.02 -25.96
CA ARG A 155 -8.25 -5.36 -26.42
C ARG A 155 -9.03 -5.32 -27.71
N ASN A 156 -8.67 -6.21 -28.65
CA ASN A 156 -9.33 -6.42 -29.93
C ASN A 156 -9.53 -5.13 -30.75
N PRO A 157 -8.48 -4.26 -30.88
CA PRO A 157 -8.59 -3.08 -31.75
C PRO A 157 -8.86 -3.50 -33.20
N LYS A 158 -9.80 -2.82 -33.83
CA LYS A 158 -10.11 -3.02 -35.27
C LYS A 158 -9.45 -1.97 -36.17
N ARG A 159 -9.01 -0.85 -35.56
CA ARG A 159 -8.38 0.27 -36.26
C ARG A 159 -7.05 0.61 -35.59
N TYR A 160 -6.10 1.11 -36.33
CA TYR A 160 -4.85 1.72 -35.88
C TYR A 160 -4.00 0.81 -34.96
N ILE A 161 -3.95 -0.49 -35.21
CA ILE A 161 -3.22 -1.48 -34.40
C ILE A 161 -1.71 -1.14 -34.23
N SER A 162 -1.13 -0.46 -35.21
CA SER A 162 0.28 0.00 -35.16
C SER A 162 0.47 1.41 -34.59
N GLU A 163 -0.62 2.15 -34.28
CA GLU A 163 -0.54 3.50 -33.78
C GLU A 163 -0.38 3.51 -32.25
N THR A 164 0.79 3.86 -31.79
CA THR A 164 1.15 3.83 -30.38
C THR A 164 1.37 5.20 -29.76
N SER A 165 1.43 6.27 -30.56
CA SER A 165 1.68 7.63 -30.05
C SER A 165 0.51 8.12 -29.20
N ILE A 166 -0.71 7.97 -29.72
CA ILE A 166 -1.92 8.32 -28.95
C ILE A 166 -2.09 7.43 -27.74
N LEU A 167 -1.77 6.12 -27.83
CA LEU A 167 -1.82 5.20 -26.70
C LEU A 167 -0.93 5.65 -25.56
N ARG A 168 0.29 6.10 -25.86
CA ARG A 168 1.24 6.61 -24.86
C ARG A 168 0.76 7.91 -24.25
N LEU A 169 0.17 8.82 -25.03
CA LEU A 169 -0.40 10.06 -24.50
C LEU A 169 -1.56 9.76 -23.53
N LEU A 170 -2.47 8.87 -23.92
CA LEU A 170 -3.59 8.45 -23.08
C LEU A 170 -3.12 7.74 -21.81
N ALA A 171 -2.10 6.89 -21.93
CA ALA A 171 -1.47 6.21 -20.79
C ALA A 171 -0.86 7.24 -19.80
N TYR A 172 -0.24 8.32 -20.31
CA TYR A 172 0.30 9.38 -19.45
C TYR A 172 -0.78 10.06 -18.60
N VAL A 173 -1.88 10.47 -19.23
CA VAL A 173 -2.99 11.14 -18.53
C VAL A 173 -3.64 10.20 -17.51
N LEU A 174 -3.83 8.93 -17.88
CA LEU A 174 -4.33 7.90 -16.95
C LEU A 174 -3.40 7.67 -15.77
N LEU A 175 -2.09 7.67 -15.99
CA LEU A 175 -1.11 7.50 -14.92
C LEU A 175 -1.15 8.66 -13.92
N VAL A 176 -1.33 9.90 -14.40
CA VAL A 176 -1.52 11.07 -13.53
C VAL A 176 -2.78 10.90 -12.68
N ALA A 177 -3.93 10.59 -13.29
CA ALA A 177 -5.17 10.33 -12.56
C ALA A 177 -5.04 9.17 -11.56
N TYR A 178 -4.32 8.11 -11.93
CA TYR A 178 -4.04 6.98 -11.06
C TYR A 178 -3.19 7.36 -9.83
N LYS A 179 -2.16 8.19 -10.04
CA LYS A 179 -1.34 8.73 -8.93
C LYS A 179 -2.15 9.63 -8.01
N ASP A 180 -2.98 10.50 -8.57
CA ASP A 180 -3.90 11.35 -7.78
C ASP A 180 -4.89 10.51 -6.98
N LYS A 181 -5.44 9.45 -7.57
CA LYS A 181 -6.31 8.51 -6.85
C LYS A 181 -5.58 7.82 -5.71
N LYS A 182 -4.37 7.31 -5.96
CA LYS A 182 -3.54 6.70 -4.91
C LYS A 182 -3.21 7.68 -3.78
N MET A 183 -2.93 8.94 -4.09
CA MET A 183 -2.72 9.99 -3.08
C MET A 183 -4.00 10.23 -2.26
N ASN A 184 -5.15 10.34 -2.91
CA ASN A 184 -6.44 10.55 -2.23
C ASN A 184 -6.85 9.34 -1.38
N ASP A 185 -6.52 8.13 -1.81
CA ASP A 185 -6.79 6.89 -1.05
C ASP A 185 -5.76 6.65 0.08
N GLY A 186 -4.81 7.57 0.27
CA GLY A 186 -3.80 7.47 1.33
C GLY A 186 -2.72 6.40 1.10
N LEU A 187 -2.64 5.83 -0.10
CA LEU A 187 -1.61 4.84 -0.46
C LEU A 187 -0.17 5.40 -0.46
N ASN A 188 -0.03 6.72 -0.54
CA ASN A 188 1.25 7.42 -0.37
C ASN A 188 1.44 7.96 1.06
N MET A 189 0.52 7.62 1.99
CA MET A 189 0.63 8.00 3.40
C MET A 189 1.58 7.08 4.21
N ALA A 190 2.49 6.39 3.60
CA ALA A 190 3.69 5.96 4.32
C ALA A 190 4.44 7.24 4.68
N PHE A 191 4.03 7.87 5.77
CA PHE A 191 4.70 9.04 6.31
C PHE A 191 6.10 8.61 6.69
N ALA A 192 7.05 8.83 5.80
CA ALA A 192 8.44 8.72 6.17
C ALA A 192 8.71 9.89 7.12
N PRO A 193 9.22 9.65 8.34
CA PRO A 193 9.64 10.72 9.23
C PRO A 193 10.57 11.74 8.56
N GLU A 194 11.23 11.33 7.49
CA GLU A 194 12.11 12.13 6.63
C GLU A 194 11.38 13.17 5.77
N SER A 195 10.05 13.08 5.62
CA SER A 195 9.24 14.01 4.83
C SER A 195 8.58 15.14 5.65
N ILE A 196 9.02 15.37 6.90
CA ILE A 196 8.56 16.51 7.70
C ILE A 196 9.14 17.81 7.11
N GLU A 197 8.31 18.54 6.37
CA GLU A 197 8.72 19.77 5.66
C GLU A 197 8.43 21.04 6.45
N SER A 198 7.43 21.01 7.34
CA SER A 198 6.99 22.19 8.10
C SER A 198 7.56 22.22 9.51
N SER A 199 8.00 23.39 9.97
CA SER A 199 8.40 23.63 11.39
C SER A 199 7.24 23.44 12.38
N HIS A 200 6.01 23.27 11.91
CA HIS A 200 4.83 23.04 12.69
C HIS A 200 4.41 21.56 12.76
N ASP A 201 5.07 20.70 12.02
CA ASP A 201 4.77 19.28 11.95
C ASP A 201 5.64 18.50 12.91
N VAL A 202 5.03 17.65 13.71
CA VAL A 202 5.68 16.76 14.64
C VAL A 202 5.16 15.36 14.41
N PHE A 203 6.04 14.41 14.12
CA PHE A 203 5.68 13.00 14.07
C PHE A 203 6.18 12.28 15.33
N VAL A 204 5.30 11.54 15.99
CA VAL A 204 5.64 10.79 17.20
C VAL A 204 5.45 9.30 16.93
N SER A 205 6.54 8.55 16.99
CA SER A 205 6.52 7.08 16.97
C SER A 205 6.45 6.55 18.38
N LEU A 206 5.49 5.66 18.63
CA LEU A 206 5.28 4.98 19.92
C LEU A 206 5.40 3.46 19.81
N PHE A 207 5.36 2.89 18.60
CA PHE A 207 5.56 1.46 18.40
C PHE A 207 7.01 1.07 18.68
N GLY A 208 7.21 0.40 19.82
CA GLY A 208 8.51 0.06 20.37
C GLY A 208 9.05 1.15 21.27
N GLU A 209 9.97 1.97 20.80
CA GLU A 209 10.61 3.07 21.51
C GLU A 209 10.01 4.41 21.12
N LEU A 210 9.83 5.32 22.08
CA LEU A 210 9.40 6.69 21.79
C LEU A 210 10.46 7.43 20.96
N LYS A 211 10.02 7.97 19.80
CA LYS A 211 10.81 8.88 18.97
C LYS A 211 9.95 10.06 18.53
N ILE A 212 10.52 11.25 18.56
CA ILE A 212 9.86 12.49 18.13
C ILE A 212 10.67 13.07 16.99
N TYR A 213 10.04 13.29 15.87
CA TYR A 213 10.63 13.84 14.65
C TYR A 213 10.06 15.22 14.37
N THR A 214 10.92 16.16 14.04
CA THR A 214 10.58 17.50 13.58
C THR A 214 11.45 17.87 12.38
N SER A 215 11.16 19.00 11.72
CA SER A 215 12.00 19.52 10.63
C SER A 215 13.43 19.87 11.06
N HIS A 216 13.71 20.00 12.37
CA HIS A 216 15.00 20.37 12.92
C HIS A 216 15.79 19.22 13.55
N GLY A 217 15.18 18.03 13.67
CA GLY A 217 15.87 16.85 14.20
C GLY A 217 14.97 15.79 14.81
N ILE A 218 15.64 14.82 15.43
CA ILE A 218 15.01 13.65 16.04
C ILE A 218 15.37 13.62 17.53
N LEU A 219 14.39 13.38 18.38
CA LEU A 219 14.53 13.15 19.81
C LEU A 219 14.13 11.72 20.12
N ARG A 220 15.07 10.93 20.64
CA ARG A 220 14.83 9.55 21.06
C ARG A 220 14.47 9.50 22.53
N GLU A 221 13.88 8.41 22.98
CA GLU A 221 13.53 8.21 24.40
C GLU A 221 14.75 8.40 25.33
N ALA A 222 15.92 7.91 24.94
CA ALA A 222 17.17 8.07 25.69
C ALA A 222 17.57 9.55 25.90
N ASP A 223 17.27 10.44 24.96
CA ASP A 223 17.59 11.85 25.02
C ASP A 223 16.75 12.60 26.06
N LEU A 224 15.56 12.07 26.40
CA LEU A 224 14.66 12.65 27.40
C LEU A 224 15.20 12.53 28.82
N LYS A 225 16.18 11.67 29.08
CA LYS A 225 16.86 11.46 30.37
C LYS A 225 15.90 11.19 31.55
N SER A 226 14.67 10.82 31.29
CA SER A 226 13.65 10.52 32.29
C SER A 226 12.50 9.69 31.71
N PRO A 227 12.31 8.45 32.16
CA PRO A 227 11.18 7.61 31.73
C PRO A 227 9.80 8.25 32.01
N LYS A 228 9.72 9.15 33.00
CA LYS A 228 8.47 9.87 33.31
C LYS A 228 8.08 10.88 32.20
N ILE A 229 9.05 11.41 31.46
CA ILE A 229 8.74 12.29 30.30
C ILE A 229 8.11 11.46 29.17
N SER A 230 8.66 10.29 28.85
CA SER A 230 8.09 9.39 27.86
C SER A 230 6.66 8.99 28.22
N ARG A 231 6.43 8.62 29.49
CA ARG A 231 5.09 8.29 30.01
C ARG A 231 4.13 9.47 29.93
N LEU A 232 4.57 10.69 30.30
CA LEU A 232 3.76 11.91 30.19
C LEU A 232 3.31 12.16 28.75
N LEU A 233 4.24 12.12 27.79
CA LEU A 233 3.96 12.34 26.39
C LEU A 233 2.97 11.30 25.86
N THR A 234 3.22 10.02 26.13
CA THR A 234 2.33 8.94 25.73
C THR A 234 0.96 9.07 26.36
N TYR A 235 0.87 9.37 27.66
CA TYR A 235 -0.41 9.58 28.34
C TYR A 235 -1.23 10.69 27.66
N LEU A 236 -0.62 11.84 27.38
CA LEU A 236 -1.30 12.96 26.73
C LEU A 236 -1.71 12.61 25.29
N LEU A 237 -0.90 11.86 24.53
CA LEU A 237 -1.23 11.43 23.15
C LEU A 237 -2.46 10.53 23.12
N ILE A 238 -2.52 9.53 24.00
CA ILE A 238 -3.63 8.56 24.01
C ILE A 238 -4.90 9.08 24.67
N SER A 239 -4.76 10.07 25.58
CA SER A 239 -5.91 10.67 26.29
C SER A 239 -6.66 11.73 25.47
N GLY A 240 -6.15 12.06 24.26
CA GLY A 240 -6.81 12.96 23.31
C GLY A 240 -6.38 14.42 23.43
N LYS A 241 -6.97 15.28 22.59
CA LYS A 241 -6.54 16.68 22.41
C LYS A 241 -6.99 17.66 23.50
N LYS A 242 -7.67 17.20 24.56
CA LYS A 242 -8.14 18.07 25.65
C LYS A 242 -7.04 18.32 26.69
N ALA A 243 -7.19 19.41 27.47
CA ALA A 243 -6.30 19.69 28.57
C ALA A 243 -6.59 18.75 29.76
N HIS A 244 -5.53 18.27 30.40
CA HIS A 244 -5.56 17.39 31.58
C HIS A 244 -5.00 18.10 32.79
N SER A 245 -5.68 17.97 33.91
CA SER A 245 -5.22 18.58 35.16
C SER A 245 -3.95 17.93 35.67
N SER A 246 -3.16 18.70 36.47
CA SER A 246 -1.94 18.14 37.09
C SER A 246 -2.24 16.95 38.01
N LEU A 247 -3.45 16.90 38.56
CA LEU A 247 -3.87 15.80 39.44
C LEU A 247 -4.16 14.52 38.65
N GLU A 248 -4.91 14.62 37.56
CA GLU A 248 -5.22 13.49 36.64
C GLU A 248 -3.92 12.87 36.13
N ILE A 249 -3.02 13.69 35.60
CA ILE A 249 -1.74 13.20 35.07
C ILE A 249 -0.89 12.58 36.21
N ALA A 250 -0.87 13.20 37.38
CA ALA A 250 -0.09 12.69 38.53
C ALA A 250 -0.63 11.34 39.01
N GLN A 251 -1.94 11.14 39.06
CA GLN A 251 -2.56 9.85 39.40
C GLN A 251 -2.17 8.74 38.43
N ALA A 252 -2.03 9.07 37.15
CA ALA A 252 -1.58 8.11 36.16
C ALA A 252 -0.08 7.79 36.27
N LEU A 253 0.77 8.81 36.46
CA LEU A 253 2.23 8.64 36.42
C LEU A 253 2.89 8.28 37.75
N TRP A 254 2.23 8.60 38.89
CA TRP A 254 2.70 8.37 40.27
C TRP A 254 1.57 7.89 41.17
N PRO A 255 1.00 6.70 40.94
CA PRO A 255 -0.16 6.22 41.72
C PRO A 255 0.12 6.11 43.22
N ASP A 256 1.38 5.81 43.57
CA ASP A 256 1.81 5.60 44.97
C ASP A 256 2.41 6.84 45.65
N ASP A 257 2.64 7.95 44.91
CA ASP A 257 3.28 9.16 45.42
C ASP A 257 2.31 10.34 45.41
N SER A 258 1.80 10.67 46.59
CA SER A 258 0.87 11.78 46.78
C SER A 258 1.53 13.11 47.16
N THR A 259 2.88 13.18 47.26
CA THR A 259 3.59 14.35 47.71
C THR A 259 3.81 15.40 46.62
N ASN A 260 2.89 16.35 46.50
CA ASN A 260 2.99 17.56 45.68
C ASN A 260 2.97 17.33 44.14
N PRO A 261 1.86 16.80 43.56
CA PRO A 261 1.71 16.53 42.14
C PRO A 261 2.03 17.74 41.25
N ALA A 262 1.60 18.94 41.65
CA ALA A 262 1.79 20.16 40.87
C ALA A 262 3.27 20.57 40.76
N LYS A 263 4.09 20.31 41.74
CA LYS A 263 5.54 20.59 41.70
C LYS A 263 6.24 19.58 40.80
N ASN A 264 5.90 18.30 40.95
CA ASN A 264 6.45 17.22 40.11
C ASN A 264 6.13 17.46 38.64
N MET A 265 4.89 17.81 38.33
CA MET A 265 4.47 18.17 36.97
C MET A 265 5.24 19.37 36.40
N ARG A 266 5.33 20.48 37.15
CA ARG A 266 6.09 21.65 36.67
C ARG A 266 7.54 21.32 36.33
N ASN A 267 8.20 20.52 37.16
CA ASN A 267 9.58 20.10 36.92
C ASN A 267 9.67 19.21 35.69
N LEU A 268 8.71 18.30 35.45
CA LEU A 268 8.68 17.41 34.33
C LEU A 268 8.48 18.19 33.03
N ILE A 269 7.49 19.10 33.01
CA ILE A 269 7.22 19.98 31.85
C ILE A 269 8.42 20.89 31.56
N TYR A 270 9.05 21.47 32.58
CA TYR A 270 10.25 22.28 32.40
C TYR A 270 11.38 21.48 31.71
N ARG A 271 11.65 20.27 32.18
CA ARG A 271 12.67 19.40 31.55
C ARG A 271 12.31 19.03 30.13
N LEU A 272 11.05 18.70 29.87
CA LEU A 272 10.58 18.42 28.50
C LEU A 272 10.78 19.62 27.57
N ARG A 273 10.39 20.83 28.00
CA ARG A 273 10.58 22.06 27.22
C ARG A 273 12.05 22.32 26.89
N GLN A 274 12.95 22.11 27.86
CA GLN A 274 14.40 22.24 27.63
C GLN A 274 14.90 21.24 26.58
N THR A 275 14.42 19.99 26.62
CA THR A 275 14.89 18.96 25.71
C THR A 275 14.25 19.13 24.31
N PHE A 276 12.95 19.40 24.26
CA PHE A 276 12.25 19.60 22.99
C PHE A 276 12.67 20.88 22.26
N GLY A 277 13.04 21.94 23.02
CA GLY A 277 13.58 23.18 22.46
C GLY A 277 14.88 23.01 21.68
N LEU A 278 15.52 21.84 21.73
CA LEU A 278 16.68 21.53 20.87
C LEU A 278 16.28 21.20 19.43
N ILE A 279 15.05 20.78 19.21
CA ILE A 279 14.54 20.31 17.91
C ILE A 279 13.27 21.05 17.45
N SER A 280 12.82 22.08 18.14
CA SER A 280 11.65 22.88 17.80
C SER A 280 11.72 24.26 18.42
N GLU A 281 11.28 25.27 17.68
CA GLU A 281 11.12 26.64 18.16
C GLU A 281 9.84 26.81 19.02
N LYS A 282 8.87 25.95 18.85
CA LYS A 282 7.59 25.96 19.58
C LYS A 282 7.58 24.96 20.72
N GLU A 283 6.91 25.31 21.80
CA GLU A 283 6.69 24.37 22.90
C GLU A 283 5.77 23.22 22.47
N LEU A 284 6.13 21.99 22.81
CA LEU A 284 5.31 20.80 22.53
C LEU A 284 4.05 20.78 23.39
N ILE A 285 4.18 21.14 24.70
CA ILE A 285 3.10 21.15 25.67
C ILE A 285 2.92 22.57 26.23
N VAL A 286 1.68 23.05 26.19
CA VAL A 286 1.26 24.33 26.71
C VAL A 286 0.43 24.17 27.98
N SER A 287 0.51 25.19 28.85
CA SER A 287 -0.29 25.27 30.09
C SER A 287 -1.55 26.10 29.80
N THR A 288 -2.70 25.60 30.23
CA THR A 288 -4.01 26.27 30.14
C THR A 288 -4.60 26.44 31.55
N ALA A 289 -5.74 27.15 31.65
CA ALA A 289 -6.46 27.26 32.91
C ALA A 289 -6.94 25.90 33.46
N SER A 290 -7.19 24.92 32.58
CA SER A 290 -7.67 23.57 32.92
C SER A 290 -6.54 22.54 33.12
N GLY A 291 -5.28 22.87 32.78
CA GLY A 291 -4.17 21.94 32.92
C GLY A 291 -3.16 22.02 31.76
N TYR A 292 -2.65 20.87 31.35
CA TYR A 292 -1.66 20.72 30.30
C TYR A 292 -2.26 20.04 29.08
N GLN A 293 -1.90 20.51 27.89
CA GLN A 293 -2.27 19.90 26.62
C GLN A 293 -1.15 20.06 25.58
N PHE A 294 -1.23 19.33 24.48
CA PHE A 294 -0.38 19.62 23.33
C PHE A 294 -0.66 21.01 22.78
N ASN A 295 0.39 21.63 22.26
CA ASN A 295 0.28 22.94 21.63
C ASN A 295 -0.62 22.81 20.38
N PRO A 296 -1.76 23.53 20.32
CA PRO A 296 -2.68 23.47 19.19
C PRO A 296 -2.09 24.03 17.89
N ASP A 297 -1.02 24.82 17.97
CA ASP A 297 -0.30 25.34 16.80
C ASP A 297 0.68 24.32 16.17
N LEU A 298 0.79 23.13 16.75
CA LEU A 298 1.57 22.03 16.21
C LEU A 298 0.65 20.98 15.59
N HIS A 299 0.98 20.57 14.37
CA HIS A 299 0.32 19.45 13.73
C HIS A 299 1.04 18.15 14.13
N ILE A 300 0.43 17.44 15.10
CA ILE A 300 1.02 16.22 15.66
C ILE A 300 0.38 15.01 14.99
N MET A 301 1.21 14.19 14.38
CA MET A 301 0.86 12.89 13.81
C MET A 301 1.52 11.77 14.61
N THR A 302 0.90 10.59 14.64
CA THR A 302 1.45 9.45 15.36
C THR A 302 1.43 8.19 14.49
N ASP A 303 2.37 7.28 14.73
CA ASP A 303 2.45 5.99 14.05
C ASP A 303 1.22 5.13 14.27
N TYR A 304 0.62 5.15 15.49
CA TYR A 304 -0.57 4.37 15.78
C TYR A 304 -1.83 4.92 15.07
N GLN A 305 -1.96 6.24 14.88
CA GLN A 305 -3.04 6.83 14.09
C GLN A 305 -2.88 6.47 12.61
N GLN A 306 -1.66 6.59 12.09
CA GLN A 306 -1.36 6.18 10.73
C GLN A 306 -1.61 4.68 10.51
N PHE A 307 -1.29 3.84 11.50
CA PHE A 307 -1.61 2.42 11.47
C PHE A 307 -3.13 2.18 11.38
N ASP A 308 -3.93 2.84 12.24
CA ASP A 308 -5.39 2.75 12.20
C ASP A 308 -5.95 3.18 10.82
N ASP A 309 -5.45 4.28 10.25
CA ASP A 309 -5.85 4.79 8.93
C ASP A 309 -5.52 3.79 7.81
N LEU A 310 -4.31 3.23 7.80
CA LEU A 310 -3.88 2.23 6.82
C LEU A 310 -4.73 0.95 6.90
N ILE A 311 -5.03 0.45 8.09
CA ILE A 311 -5.90 -0.72 8.28
C ILE A 311 -7.32 -0.43 7.78
N GLN A 312 -7.86 0.76 8.08
CA GLN A 312 -9.17 1.16 7.59
C GLN A 312 -9.21 1.24 6.06
N LEU A 313 -8.19 1.83 5.44
CA LEU A 313 -8.06 1.90 3.99
C LEU A 313 -7.92 0.51 3.36
N ALA A 314 -7.11 -0.37 3.96
CA ALA A 314 -6.94 -1.75 3.51
C ALA A 314 -8.28 -2.52 3.50
N SER A 315 -9.12 -2.30 4.52
CA SER A 315 -10.44 -2.94 4.62
C SER A 315 -11.42 -2.50 3.51
N LYS A 316 -11.24 -1.28 2.99
CA LYS A 316 -12.08 -0.68 1.94
C LYS A 316 -11.50 -0.85 0.53
N ALA A 317 -10.24 -1.30 0.42
CA ALA A 317 -9.56 -1.40 -0.85
C ALA A 317 -10.22 -2.46 -1.75
N SER A 318 -10.62 -2.08 -2.95
CA SER A 318 -11.20 -2.96 -3.97
C SER A 318 -10.12 -3.81 -4.69
N SER A 319 -8.92 -3.24 -4.87
CA SER A 319 -7.79 -3.93 -5.48
C SER A 319 -6.99 -4.73 -4.45
N VAL A 320 -6.69 -5.99 -4.77
CA VAL A 320 -5.85 -6.87 -3.94
C VAL A 320 -4.44 -6.29 -3.78
N ILE A 321 -3.86 -5.73 -4.84
CA ILE A 321 -2.54 -5.08 -4.80
C ILE A 321 -2.55 -3.92 -3.81
N ASN A 322 -3.54 -3.02 -3.88
CA ASN A 322 -3.66 -1.90 -2.96
C ASN A 322 -3.85 -2.38 -1.52
N ARG A 323 -4.65 -3.43 -1.31
CA ARG A 323 -4.85 -4.02 0.02
C ARG A 323 -3.55 -4.57 0.60
N VAL A 324 -2.79 -5.33 -0.20
CA VAL A 324 -1.48 -5.87 0.22
C VAL A 324 -0.50 -4.74 0.51
N GLU A 325 -0.43 -3.71 -0.34
CA GLU A 325 0.44 -2.54 -0.13
C GLU A 325 0.10 -1.80 1.18
N LEU A 326 -1.19 -1.54 1.44
CA LEU A 326 -1.64 -0.89 2.67
C LEU A 326 -1.36 -1.73 3.92
N LEU A 327 -1.57 -3.05 3.86
CA LEU A 327 -1.25 -3.96 4.96
C LEU A 327 0.25 -4.01 5.23
N LYS A 328 1.09 -4.07 4.18
CA LYS A 328 2.55 -4.00 4.31
C LYS A 328 2.96 -2.71 5.01
N ASN A 329 2.47 -1.57 4.55
CA ASN A 329 2.77 -0.26 5.15
C ASN A 329 2.35 -0.18 6.62
N ALA A 330 1.17 -0.71 6.97
CA ALA A 330 0.71 -0.76 8.37
C ALA A 330 1.63 -1.65 9.23
N ILE A 331 1.96 -2.85 8.75
CA ILE A 331 2.82 -3.80 9.46
C ILE A 331 4.23 -3.23 9.64
N ASP A 332 4.74 -2.49 8.65
CA ASP A 332 6.07 -1.88 8.69
C ASP A 332 6.20 -0.77 9.74
N LEU A 333 5.09 -0.11 10.09
CA LEU A 333 5.06 0.85 11.21
C LEU A 333 5.21 0.19 12.58
N TYR A 334 4.76 -1.05 12.74
CA TYR A 334 4.72 -1.72 14.04
C TYR A 334 6.07 -2.38 14.35
N CYS A 335 6.88 -1.72 15.17
CA CYS A 335 8.19 -2.24 15.61
C CYS A 335 8.15 -2.95 16.98
N GLY A 336 6.97 -3.03 17.61
CA GLY A 336 6.80 -3.64 18.94
C GLY A 336 5.64 -2.99 19.72
N LYS A 337 5.42 -3.43 20.95
CA LYS A 337 4.38 -2.85 21.81
C LYS A 337 4.59 -1.36 22.02
N ILE A 338 3.48 -0.63 22.18
CA ILE A 338 3.52 0.81 22.42
C ILE A 338 4.32 1.10 23.70
N LEU A 339 5.32 1.96 23.57
CA LEU A 339 6.22 2.38 24.64
C LEU A 339 6.71 1.18 25.47
N SER A 340 7.49 0.31 24.87
CA SER A 340 7.97 -0.95 25.49
C SER A 340 8.65 -0.71 26.86
N SER A 341 9.20 0.49 27.09
CA SER A 341 9.81 0.89 28.37
C SER A 341 8.80 1.10 29.52
N ALA A 342 7.50 1.15 29.21
CA ALA A 342 6.42 1.35 30.19
C ALA A 342 5.49 0.12 30.28
N ASP A 343 5.97 -1.06 29.92
CA ASP A 343 5.21 -2.29 30.06
C ASP A 343 4.77 -2.48 31.52
N GLY A 344 3.45 -2.72 31.74
CA GLY A 344 2.85 -2.83 33.07
C GLY A 344 2.18 -1.57 33.62
N GLU A 345 2.26 -0.41 32.98
CA GLU A 345 1.48 0.77 33.37
C GLU A 345 -0.02 0.56 33.08
N HIS A 346 -0.87 0.56 34.12
CA HIS A 346 -2.30 0.22 33.99
C HIS A 346 -3.05 1.03 32.95
N TRP A 347 -2.77 2.33 32.83
CA TRP A 347 -3.42 3.20 31.86
C TRP A 347 -3.02 2.90 30.40
N LEU A 348 -1.90 2.20 30.18
CA LEU A 348 -1.38 1.86 28.87
C LEU A 348 -1.81 0.46 28.40
N ILE A 349 -2.08 -0.47 29.33
CA ILE A 349 -2.32 -1.90 29.03
C ILE A 349 -3.39 -2.09 27.94
N GLN A 350 -4.57 -1.48 28.12
CA GLN A 350 -5.68 -1.66 27.16
C GLN A 350 -5.35 -1.09 25.79
N PHE A 351 -4.68 0.06 25.75
CA PHE A 351 -4.29 0.72 24.52
C PHE A 351 -3.22 -0.09 23.79
N ALA A 352 -2.19 -0.57 24.48
CA ALA A 352 -1.15 -1.42 23.91
C ALA A 352 -1.73 -2.76 23.39
N ALA A 353 -2.64 -3.38 24.16
CA ALA A 353 -3.31 -4.60 23.74
C ALA A 353 -4.16 -4.43 22.47
N LYS A 354 -4.88 -3.30 22.34
CA LYS A 354 -5.64 -2.98 21.10
C LYS A 354 -4.74 -3.07 19.87
N TYR A 355 -3.59 -2.39 19.91
CA TYR A 355 -2.70 -2.33 18.75
C TYR A 355 -1.93 -3.62 18.52
N HIS A 356 -1.61 -4.36 19.59
CA HIS A 356 -1.02 -5.68 19.45
C HIS A 356 -1.97 -6.66 18.73
N ILE A 357 -3.23 -6.71 19.14
CA ILE A 357 -4.26 -7.53 18.49
C ILE A 357 -4.48 -7.09 17.04
N ALA A 358 -4.55 -5.77 16.79
CA ALA A 358 -4.72 -5.23 15.46
C ALA A 358 -3.55 -5.59 14.53
N TYR A 359 -2.32 -5.52 15.04
CA TYR A 359 -1.11 -5.94 14.32
C TYR A 359 -1.15 -7.42 13.95
N VAL A 360 -1.45 -8.31 14.90
CA VAL A 360 -1.58 -9.75 14.63
C VAL A 360 -2.67 -10.02 13.59
N GLY A 361 -3.78 -9.30 13.66
CA GLY A 361 -4.85 -9.36 12.66
C GLY A 361 -4.39 -8.95 11.27
N ALA A 362 -3.67 -7.83 11.18
CA ALA A 362 -3.12 -7.32 9.91
C ALA A 362 -2.11 -8.29 9.30
N VAL A 363 -1.20 -8.84 10.10
CA VAL A 363 -0.23 -9.86 9.66
C VAL A 363 -0.96 -11.09 9.11
N ASN A 364 -1.92 -11.63 9.85
CA ASN A 364 -2.63 -12.84 9.42
C ASN A 364 -3.41 -12.60 8.12
N GLU A 365 -4.00 -11.41 7.94
CA GLU A 365 -4.68 -11.06 6.68
C GLU A 365 -3.69 -10.92 5.53
N LEU A 366 -2.53 -10.26 5.76
CA LEU A 366 -1.47 -10.15 4.75
C LEU A 366 -0.98 -11.54 4.31
N LEU A 367 -0.63 -12.43 5.26
CA LEU A 367 -0.13 -13.77 4.95
C LEU A 367 -1.15 -14.59 4.17
N LYS A 368 -2.45 -14.48 4.51
CA LYS A 368 -3.54 -15.10 3.76
C LYS A 368 -3.61 -14.60 2.32
N GLN A 369 -3.50 -13.28 2.11
CA GLN A 369 -3.50 -12.68 0.76
C GLN A 369 -2.27 -13.13 -0.04
N LEU A 370 -1.08 -13.11 0.56
CA LEU A 370 0.16 -13.54 -0.08
C LEU A 370 0.13 -15.02 -0.48
N ASN A 371 -0.46 -15.89 0.36
CA ASN A 371 -0.68 -17.28 0.01
C ASN A 371 -1.64 -17.46 -1.17
N ALA A 372 -2.76 -16.71 -1.18
CA ALA A 372 -3.71 -16.74 -2.31
C ALA A 372 -3.07 -16.25 -3.62
N LEU A 373 -2.07 -15.38 -3.53
CA LEU A 373 -1.31 -14.87 -4.67
C LEU A 373 -0.08 -15.74 -5.01
N HIS A 374 0.14 -16.86 -4.31
CA HIS A 374 1.33 -17.73 -4.43
C HIS A 374 2.67 -16.98 -4.29
N SER A 375 2.66 -15.86 -3.58
CA SER A 375 3.86 -15.03 -3.34
C SER A 375 4.59 -15.52 -2.08
N TYR A 376 5.18 -16.71 -2.17
CA TYR A 376 5.74 -17.42 -1.02
C TYR A 376 7.00 -16.74 -0.46
N ASP A 377 7.80 -16.06 -1.28
CA ASP A 377 9.00 -15.35 -0.81
C ASP A 377 8.63 -14.18 0.12
N LEU A 378 7.65 -13.36 -0.28
CA LEU A 378 7.15 -12.28 0.57
C LEU A 378 6.40 -12.83 1.79
N LEU A 379 5.65 -13.92 1.62
CA LEU A 379 4.98 -14.60 2.74
C LEU A 379 6.00 -15.00 3.80
N ASN A 380 7.07 -15.68 3.41
CA ASN A 380 8.14 -16.12 4.32
C ASN A 380 8.80 -14.92 5.02
N GLN A 381 9.09 -13.84 4.28
CA GLN A 381 9.68 -12.63 4.83
C GLN A 381 8.80 -11.99 5.91
N TYR A 382 7.51 -11.77 5.61
CA TYR A 382 6.61 -11.13 6.57
C TYR A 382 6.21 -12.04 7.73
N ALA A 383 6.08 -13.34 7.50
CA ALA A 383 5.83 -14.32 8.55
C ALA A 383 7.00 -14.38 9.53
N ALA A 384 8.23 -14.59 9.06
CA ALA A 384 9.42 -14.64 9.91
C ALA A 384 9.62 -13.32 10.68
N ARG A 385 9.47 -12.16 10.02
CA ARG A 385 9.55 -10.85 10.68
C ARG A 385 8.50 -10.69 11.77
N SER A 386 7.26 -11.11 11.51
CA SER A 386 6.18 -11.00 12.50
C SER A 386 6.39 -11.90 13.69
N LEU A 387 6.93 -13.12 13.49
CA LEU A 387 7.25 -14.05 14.56
C LEU A 387 8.42 -13.57 15.43
N ALA A 388 9.33 -12.77 14.90
CA ALA A 388 10.36 -12.12 15.69
C ALA A 388 9.78 -11.06 16.66
N ILE A 389 8.61 -10.46 16.34
CA ILE A 389 7.92 -9.48 17.19
C ILE A 389 6.88 -10.15 18.10
N VAL A 390 6.16 -11.17 17.58
CA VAL A 390 5.08 -11.89 18.25
C VAL A 390 5.32 -13.40 18.11
N PRO A 391 6.23 -13.97 18.92
CA PRO A 391 6.58 -15.39 18.82
C PRO A 391 5.43 -16.35 19.11
N GLU A 392 4.39 -15.88 19.83
CA GLU A 392 3.20 -16.64 20.16
C GLU A 392 2.11 -16.68 19.06
N ASN A 393 2.36 -16.11 17.86
CA ASN A 393 1.40 -16.13 16.77
C ASN A 393 1.35 -17.49 16.05
N SER A 394 0.48 -18.38 16.47
CA SER A 394 0.31 -19.73 15.87
C SER A 394 -0.01 -19.69 14.38
N ARG A 395 -0.81 -18.72 13.92
CA ARG A 395 -1.12 -18.52 12.49
C ARG A 395 0.10 -18.08 11.67
N GLY A 396 1.01 -17.32 12.27
CA GLY A 396 2.28 -16.96 11.64
C GLY A 396 3.11 -18.21 11.33
N TYR A 397 3.25 -19.13 12.28
CA TYR A 397 3.88 -20.44 12.06
C TYR A 397 3.16 -21.29 11.02
N TYR A 398 1.82 -21.33 11.07
CA TYR A 398 1.03 -22.06 10.08
C TYR A 398 1.38 -21.63 8.65
N TRP A 399 1.32 -20.35 8.35
CA TRP A 399 1.59 -19.84 7.01
C TRP A 399 3.06 -20.03 6.59
N LEU A 400 4.00 -19.81 7.52
CA LEU A 400 5.44 -19.97 7.23
C LEU A 400 5.75 -21.44 6.90
N ILE A 401 5.34 -22.37 7.75
CA ILE A 401 5.58 -23.79 7.55
C ILE A 401 4.88 -24.31 6.28
N HIS A 402 3.61 -23.89 6.07
CA HIS A 402 2.87 -24.22 4.86
C HIS A 402 3.61 -23.78 3.60
N SER A 403 4.05 -22.54 3.56
CA SER A 403 4.79 -21.98 2.43
C SER A 403 6.10 -22.70 2.17
N LEU A 404 6.89 -22.98 3.22
CA LEU A 404 8.15 -23.71 3.11
C LEU A 404 7.95 -25.12 2.56
N LYS A 405 6.90 -25.83 3.01
CA LYS A 405 6.53 -27.16 2.49
C LYS A 405 6.13 -27.11 1.01
N VAL A 406 5.34 -26.13 0.61
CA VAL A 406 4.93 -25.96 -0.80
C VAL A 406 6.16 -25.70 -1.70
N GLN A 407 7.16 -24.98 -1.17
CA GLN A 407 8.43 -24.73 -1.88
C GLN A 407 9.42 -25.90 -1.81
N GLY A 408 9.10 -27.01 -1.12
CA GLY A 408 10.00 -28.16 -0.95
C GLY A 408 11.16 -27.89 0.00
N MET A 409 11.05 -26.93 0.91
CA MET A 409 12.07 -26.54 1.89
C MET A 409 11.84 -27.24 3.24
N ASP A 410 11.79 -28.59 3.23
CA ASP A 410 11.37 -29.42 4.37
C ASP A 410 12.27 -29.27 5.61
N GLU A 411 13.58 -29.05 5.42
CA GLU A 411 14.51 -28.81 6.53
C GLU A 411 14.19 -27.51 7.27
N LEU A 412 13.91 -26.42 6.53
CA LEU A 412 13.52 -25.16 7.12
C LEU A 412 12.14 -25.25 7.81
N ALA A 413 11.19 -25.93 7.18
CA ALA A 413 9.90 -26.20 7.78
C ALA A 413 10.01 -26.95 9.12
N SER A 414 10.93 -27.96 9.20
CA SER A 414 11.20 -28.70 10.43
C SER A 414 11.77 -27.80 11.53
N ASN A 415 12.65 -26.88 11.19
CA ASN A 415 13.19 -25.91 12.15
C ASN A 415 12.10 -25.00 12.72
N GLU A 416 11.17 -24.54 11.86
CA GLU A 416 10.04 -23.70 12.30
C GLU A 416 9.06 -24.47 13.20
N TYR A 417 8.86 -25.77 13.01
CA TYR A 417 8.11 -26.61 13.95
C TYR A 417 8.75 -26.65 15.34
N GLN A 418 10.08 -26.75 15.41
CA GLN A 418 10.79 -26.74 16.69
C GLN A 418 10.67 -25.39 17.40
N LEU A 419 10.71 -24.28 16.66
CA LEU A 419 10.48 -22.94 17.21
C LEU A 419 9.04 -22.79 17.68
N ALA A 420 8.06 -23.23 16.90
CA ALA A 420 6.67 -23.21 17.29
C ALA A 420 6.41 -24.01 18.59
N LYS A 421 7.04 -25.19 18.75
CA LYS A 421 6.95 -26.00 19.95
C LYS A 421 7.50 -25.30 21.21
N GLN A 422 8.45 -24.36 21.06
CA GLN A 422 9.03 -23.59 22.16
C GLN A 422 8.15 -22.39 22.56
N HIS A 423 7.44 -21.79 21.62
CA HIS A 423 6.75 -20.52 21.83
C HIS A 423 5.23 -20.67 22.00
N LEU A 424 4.63 -21.74 21.49
CA LEU A 424 3.20 -21.99 21.57
C LEU A 424 2.85 -22.85 22.79
N THR A 425 1.62 -22.72 23.25
CA THR A 425 1.07 -23.68 24.24
C THR A 425 0.94 -25.07 23.63
N THR A 426 0.84 -26.09 24.46
CA THR A 426 0.70 -27.49 24.00
C THR A 426 -0.55 -27.68 23.12
N GLU A 427 -1.64 -27.00 23.47
CA GLU A 427 -2.89 -27.03 22.69
C GLU A 427 -2.73 -26.37 21.33
N GLU A 428 -2.20 -25.14 21.27
CA GLU A 428 -1.97 -24.40 20.02
C GLU A 428 -1.00 -25.13 19.09
N TYR A 429 0.04 -25.77 19.64
CA TYR A 429 0.98 -26.56 18.85
C TYR A 429 0.31 -27.79 18.23
N LYS A 430 -0.56 -28.48 18.98
CA LYS A 430 -1.35 -29.61 18.43
C LYS A 430 -2.31 -29.16 17.33
N GLU A 431 -2.98 -28.03 17.51
CA GLU A 431 -3.86 -27.45 16.49
C GLU A 431 -3.08 -27.09 15.22
N LEU A 432 -1.87 -26.51 15.38
CA LEU A 432 -0.98 -26.20 14.27
C LEU A 432 -0.61 -27.45 13.46
N CYS A 433 -0.13 -28.52 14.12
CA CYS A 433 0.22 -29.77 13.44
C CYS A 433 -1.00 -30.37 12.72
N THR A 434 -2.15 -30.44 13.40
CA THR A 434 -3.39 -30.95 12.80
C THR A 434 -3.80 -30.16 11.56
N SER A 435 -3.68 -28.84 11.61
CA SER A 435 -4.03 -27.94 10.49
C SER A 435 -3.09 -28.10 9.28
N LEU A 436 -1.85 -28.52 9.51
CA LEU A 436 -0.84 -28.79 8.47
C LEU A 436 -0.88 -30.25 7.98
N GLY A 437 -1.74 -31.11 8.55
CA GLY A 437 -1.89 -32.51 8.17
C GLY A 437 -0.79 -33.43 8.73
N ASP A 438 -0.06 -32.98 9.77
CA ASP A 438 1.02 -33.72 10.38
C ASP A 438 0.59 -34.37 11.71
N SER A 439 1.17 -35.51 12.05
CA SER A 439 1.07 -36.08 13.39
C SER A 439 2.03 -35.38 14.33
N CYS A 440 1.52 -34.85 15.46
CA CYS A 440 2.35 -34.28 16.53
C CYS A 440 3.07 -35.41 17.28
N GLU A 441 4.31 -35.70 16.96
CA GLU A 441 5.21 -36.47 17.82
C GLU A 441 6.03 -35.60 18.77
#